data_b15ae697d433a950a3dd9efc6fbd7c82
#
_entry.id   b15ae697d433a950a3dd9efc6fbd7c82
#
_cell.length_a   1.000
_cell.length_b   1.000
_cell.length_c   1.000
_cell.angle_alpha   90.00
_cell.angle_beta   90.00
_cell.angle_gamma   90.00
#
_symmetry.space_group_name_H-M   'P 1'
#
loop_
_entity.id
_entity.type
_entity.pdbx_description
1 polymer ?
#
loop_
_entity_poly.entity_id
_entity_poly.type
_entity_poly.pdbx_seq_one_letter_code
_entity_poly.pdbx_strand_id
1 'polypeptide(L)'
;MAKELKDLTKRSVDYSRWYNELVVKADLAEQSDVRGCMIIKPYGYAIWEKIQQELDARFKETGVQNVYFPMLIPKSFLSKEAEHVEGFAKECAVVTHYRLKADPEGDGVVVDPAAKLEEELIIRPTSETTIWNTYRKWIHSWRDLPLCCNQWCNVMRWEMRTRLFLRTSEFLWQEGHTAHATKEEAEARAQQMLHVYADFAEEIMAVPVVRGVKSATERFAGALDTYTIEAMMQDGKALQSGTSHFLGQNFGKAFNVQFVNKENKMEYAWATSWGVSTRLMGALIMTHSDDNGLVLPPHLAPIQVVIVPIYKGDDELAKFNEKLGELAKRLRKMGIRVKYDNADNKRPGFKFADYELKGVPVRLVMGGRDLENGTIEVMRRDKLEKETRSFDGIEDYVKQLLEDIQQNIFDKAKKRLEENTFECNNYDEFKQRIKNGGFFLCPWDGTAETEAKIKADTQATIRCVPFGIDQSNPGTDMVSGKPATCKVIVARSY
;
A
#
# COMPACT_ATOMS: atom_id res chain seq x y z
N MET A 1 -8.77 -7.24 -30.55
CA MET A 1 -8.21 -8.01 -29.39
C MET A 1 -6.84 -7.48 -28.94
N ALA A 2 -5.72 -7.68 -29.65
CA ALA A 2 -4.41 -7.11 -29.19
C ALA A 2 -4.37 -5.57 -29.23
N LYS A 3 -5.13 -4.93 -30.11
CA LYS A 3 -5.27 -3.47 -30.20
C LYS A 3 -6.09 -2.92 -29.02
N GLU A 4 -7.10 -3.62 -28.56
CA GLU A 4 -7.95 -3.24 -27.42
C GLU A 4 -7.19 -3.30 -26.08
N LEU A 5 -6.22 -4.23 -25.94
CA LEU A 5 -5.35 -4.30 -24.78
C LEU A 5 -4.41 -3.08 -24.69
N LYS A 6 -4.02 -2.50 -25.83
CA LYS A 6 -3.12 -1.33 -25.92
C LYS A 6 -3.86 0.02 -25.94
N ASP A 7 -5.19 0.02 -25.87
CA ASP A 7 -6.01 1.23 -25.94
C ASP A 7 -6.26 1.79 -24.52
N LEU A 8 -5.17 2.17 -23.87
CA LEU A 8 -5.23 2.93 -22.59
C LEU A 8 -5.28 4.43 -22.89
N THR A 9 -6.08 5.14 -22.11
CA THR A 9 -6.00 6.59 -22.06
C THR A 9 -4.58 7.00 -21.64
N LYS A 10 -3.97 7.96 -22.35
CA LYS A 10 -2.64 8.43 -21.99
C LYS A 10 -2.66 9.19 -20.67
N ARG A 11 -1.64 9.01 -19.83
CA ARG A 11 -1.49 9.72 -18.54
C ARG A 11 -1.55 11.24 -18.69
N SER A 12 -0.99 11.78 -19.78
CA SER A 12 -0.98 13.21 -20.09
C SER A 12 -2.35 13.77 -20.49
N VAL A 13 -3.30 12.91 -20.89
CA VAL A 13 -4.66 13.31 -21.30
C VAL A 13 -5.60 13.27 -20.09
N ASP A 14 -5.63 12.14 -19.39
CA ASP A 14 -6.44 11.97 -18.17
C ASP A 14 -5.80 10.89 -17.28
N TYR A 15 -5.05 11.34 -16.29
CA TYR A 15 -4.33 10.48 -15.36
C TYR A 15 -5.27 9.61 -14.52
N SER A 16 -6.42 10.15 -14.14
CA SER A 16 -7.42 9.43 -13.33
C SER A 16 -8.07 8.30 -14.14
N ARG A 17 -8.43 8.60 -15.38
CA ARG A 17 -9.03 7.61 -16.28
C ARG A 17 -8.03 6.52 -16.67
N TRP A 18 -6.77 6.91 -16.98
CA TRP A 18 -5.68 5.96 -17.21
C TRP A 18 -5.55 4.95 -16.07
N TYR A 19 -5.51 5.44 -14.83
CA TYR A 19 -5.37 4.58 -13.64
C TYR A 19 -6.51 3.57 -13.54
N ASN A 20 -7.76 4.02 -13.66
CA ASN A 20 -8.92 3.14 -13.54
C ASN A 20 -8.99 2.10 -14.68
N GLU A 21 -8.69 2.52 -15.91
CA GLU A 21 -8.62 1.62 -17.05
C GLU A 21 -7.51 0.57 -16.87
N LEU A 22 -6.34 0.98 -16.40
CA LEU A 22 -5.21 0.10 -16.18
C LEU A 22 -5.50 -0.97 -15.12
N VAL A 23 -6.07 -0.58 -13.98
CA VAL A 23 -6.44 -1.53 -12.90
C VAL A 23 -7.35 -2.65 -13.44
N VAL A 24 -8.35 -2.29 -14.23
CA VAL A 24 -9.32 -3.25 -14.77
C VAL A 24 -8.70 -4.09 -15.90
N LYS A 25 -8.04 -3.44 -16.88
CA LYS A 25 -7.48 -4.13 -18.05
C LYS A 25 -6.32 -5.06 -17.73
N ALA A 26 -5.52 -4.73 -16.71
CA ALA A 26 -4.42 -5.56 -16.25
C ALA A 26 -4.85 -6.71 -15.31
N ASP A 27 -6.15 -6.96 -15.18
CA ASP A 27 -6.72 -8.00 -14.31
C ASP A 27 -6.35 -7.88 -12.82
N LEU A 28 -6.28 -6.64 -12.32
CA LEU A 28 -5.95 -6.42 -10.90
C LEU A 28 -7.18 -6.43 -10.01
N ALA A 29 -8.20 -5.64 -10.36
CA ALA A 29 -9.44 -5.53 -9.60
C ALA A 29 -10.58 -4.99 -10.47
N GLU A 30 -11.80 -5.18 -10.00
CA GLU A 30 -13.02 -4.63 -10.58
C GLU A 30 -14.03 -4.25 -9.48
N GLN A 31 -15.04 -3.48 -9.85
CA GLN A 31 -16.12 -3.12 -8.93
C GLN A 31 -17.00 -4.34 -8.67
N SER A 32 -17.43 -4.51 -7.42
CA SER A 32 -18.50 -5.46 -7.09
C SER A 32 -19.87 -4.79 -7.21
N ASP A 33 -20.93 -5.56 -6.99
CA ASP A 33 -22.32 -5.04 -6.92
C ASP A 33 -22.53 -4.11 -5.71
N VAL A 34 -21.66 -4.16 -4.71
CA VAL A 34 -21.67 -3.26 -3.56
C VAL A 34 -20.68 -2.14 -3.78
N ARG A 35 -21.18 -0.92 -3.87
CA ARG A 35 -20.36 0.27 -4.12
C ARG A 35 -19.25 0.41 -3.07
N GLY A 36 -18.03 0.56 -3.54
CA GLY A 36 -16.85 0.72 -2.70
C GLY A 36 -16.24 -0.58 -2.17
N CYS A 37 -16.86 -1.72 -2.46
CA CYS A 37 -16.29 -3.04 -2.20
C CYS A 37 -15.78 -3.61 -3.53
N MET A 38 -14.46 -3.74 -3.66
CA MET A 38 -13.84 -4.23 -4.89
C MET A 38 -13.63 -5.74 -4.87
N ILE A 39 -13.68 -6.34 -6.05
CA ILE A 39 -13.19 -7.70 -6.27
C ILE A 39 -11.74 -7.60 -6.69
N ILE A 40 -10.82 -8.12 -5.88
CA ILE A 40 -9.41 -8.24 -6.26
C ILE A 40 -9.25 -9.54 -7.05
N LYS A 41 -8.86 -9.42 -8.31
CA LYS A 41 -8.73 -10.57 -9.23
C LYS A 41 -7.45 -11.36 -8.92
N PRO A 42 -7.32 -12.62 -9.40
CA PRO A 42 -6.19 -13.47 -9.05
C PRO A 42 -4.81 -12.85 -9.29
N TYR A 43 -4.62 -12.11 -10.38
CA TYR A 43 -3.34 -11.47 -10.66
C TYR A 43 -3.04 -10.31 -9.68
N GLY A 44 -4.05 -9.49 -9.38
CA GLY A 44 -3.93 -8.44 -8.35
C GLY A 44 -3.70 -9.02 -6.97
N TYR A 45 -4.42 -10.09 -6.62
CA TYR A 45 -4.27 -10.74 -5.32
C TYR A 45 -2.89 -11.36 -5.14
N ALA A 46 -2.32 -11.95 -6.19
CA ALA A 46 -0.96 -12.49 -6.14
C ALA A 46 0.12 -11.43 -5.85
N ILE A 47 -0.07 -10.17 -6.29
CA ILE A 47 0.79 -9.05 -5.90
C ILE A 47 0.59 -8.73 -4.41
N TRP A 48 -0.65 -8.70 -3.93
CA TRP A 48 -0.95 -8.47 -2.53
C TRP A 48 -0.37 -9.56 -1.62
N GLU A 49 -0.46 -10.83 -2.00
CA GLU A 49 0.18 -11.95 -1.28
C GLU A 49 1.69 -11.77 -1.15
N LYS A 50 2.36 -11.25 -2.19
CA LYS A 50 3.79 -10.93 -2.11
C LYS A 50 4.07 -9.78 -1.16
N ILE A 51 3.26 -8.70 -1.20
CA ILE A 51 3.36 -7.60 -0.23
C ILE A 51 3.19 -8.13 1.20
N GLN A 52 2.18 -8.96 1.42
CA GLN A 52 1.90 -9.58 2.71
C GLN A 52 3.07 -10.45 3.17
N GLN A 53 3.59 -11.31 2.31
CA GLN A 53 4.71 -12.21 2.62
C GLN A 53 5.97 -11.45 3.04
N GLU A 54 6.35 -10.42 2.30
CA GLU A 54 7.56 -9.64 2.56
C GLU A 54 7.44 -8.80 3.84
N LEU A 55 6.28 -8.16 4.06
CA LEU A 55 6.05 -7.39 5.28
C LEU A 55 5.91 -8.30 6.51
N ASP A 56 5.21 -9.42 6.41
CA ASP A 56 5.02 -10.36 7.52
C ASP A 56 6.36 -10.94 8.01
N ALA A 57 7.28 -11.24 7.08
CA ALA A 57 8.62 -11.66 7.43
C ALA A 57 9.37 -10.59 8.24
N ARG A 58 9.33 -9.33 7.79
CA ARG A 58 9.96 -8.19 8.47
C ARG A 58 9.35 -7.92 9.84
N PHE A 59 8.02 -8.06 9.98
CA PHE A 59 7.37 -7.93 11.30
C PHE A 59 7.85 -9.01 12.28
N LYS A 60 7.92 -10.26 11.83
CA LYS A 60 8.41 -11.38 12.66
C LYS A 60 9.85 -11.21 13.11
N GLU A 61 10.71 -10.65 12.27
CA GLU A 61 12.09 -10.31 12.64
C GLU A 61 12.16 -9.29 13.79
N THR A 62 11.14 -8.45 13.96
CA THR A 62 11.03 -7.51 15.09
C THR A 62 10.35 -8.11 16.32
N GLY A 63 10.03 -9.41 16.32
CA GLY A 63 9.37 -10.11 17.43
C GLY A 63 7.85 -9.98 17.44
N VAL A 64 7.24 -9.48 16.37
CA VAL A 64 5.78 -9.38 16.23
C VAL A 64 5.18 -10.75 15.91
N GLN A 65 4.03 -11.07 16.52
CA GLN A 65 3.29 -12.30 16.30
C GLN A 65 1.92 -12.00 15.68
N ASN A 66 1.49 -12.85 14.74
CA ASN A 66 0.17 -12.71 14.14
C ASN A 66 -0.92 -13.24 15.06
N VAL A 67 -2.05 -12.54 15.08
CA VAL A 67 -3.26 -12.88 15.83
C VAL A 67 -4.48 -12.72 14.93
N TYR A 68 -5.63 -13.15 15.41
CA TYR A 68 -6.91 -12.88 14.76
C TYR A 68 -7.94 -12.40 15.79
N PHE A 69 -8.58 -11.28 15.51
CA PHE A 69 -9.71 -10.73 16.26
C PHE A 69 -10.98 -10.74 15.44
N PRO A 70 -12.16 -10.95 16.07
CA PRO A 70 -13.44 -10.96 15.37
C PRO A 70 -13.73 -9.66 14.61
N MET A 71 -14.43 -9.80 13.50
CA MET A 71 -14.86 -8.68 12.67
C MET A 71 -15.92 -7.79 13.33
N LEU A 72 -16.81 -8.39 14.14
CA LEU A 72 -17.94 -7.70 14.77
C LEU A 72 -17.51 -7.13 16.13
N ILE A 73 -17.81 -5.86 16.33
CA ILE A 73 -17.50 -5.10 17.55
C ILE A 73 -18.82 -4.67 18.19
N PRO A 74 -19.06 -4.93 19.49
CA PRO A 74 -20.20 -4.38 20.20
C PRO A 74 -20.19 -2.85 20.17
N LYS A 75 -21.33 -2.22 19.86
CA LYS A 75 -21.44 -0.75 19.80
C LYS A 75 -20.99 -0.07 21.09
N SER A 76 -21.25 -0.70 22.25
CA SER A 76 -20.81 -0.22 23.56
C SER A 76 -19.28 -0.05 23.69
N PHE A 77 -18.47 -0.77 22.91
CA PHE A 77 -17.01 -0.62 22.96
C PHE A 77 -16.56 0.71 22.35
N LEU A 78 -17.21 1.17 21.28
CA LEU A 78 -16.92 2.45 20.67
C LEU A 78 -17.28 3.62 21.58
N SER A 79 -18.30 3.46 22.45
CA SER A 79 -18.73 4.50 23.38
C SER A 79 -17.75 4.74 24.53
N LYS A 80 -16.76 3.87 24.75
CA LYS A 80 -15.77 4.01 25.82
C LYS A 80 -14.66 5.00 25.48
N GLU A 81 -14.48 5.33 24.21
CA GLU A 81 -13.48 6.27 23.77
C GLU A 81 -14.02 7.28 22.75
N ALA A 82 -14.46 8.43 23.28
CA ALA A 82 -15.16 9.45 22.48
C ALA A 82 -14.27 10.05 21.35
N GLU A 83 -12.97 10.24 21.57
CA GLU A 83 -12.05 10.77 20.57
C GLU A 83 -11.88 9.83 19.38
N HIS A 84 -11.81 8.52 19.65
CA HIS A 84 -11.74 7.51 18.61
C HIS A 84 -13.05 7.44 17.77
N VAL A 85 -14.18 7.63 18.45
CA VAL A 85 -15.52 7.70 17.83
C VAL A 85 -15.62 8.88 16.85
N GLU A 86 -15.10 10.06 17.20
CA GLU A 86 -15.15 11.22 16.31
C GLU A 86 -14.34 11.01 15.02
N GLY A 87 -13.26 10.21 15.08
CA GLY A 87 -12.42 9.89 13.92
C GLY A 87 -12.98 8.82 12.99
N PHE A 88 -13.61 7.76 13.53
CA PHE A 88 -13.95 6.55 12.77
C PHE A 88 -15.41 6.13 12.81
N ALA A 89 -16.19 6.52 13.81
CA ALA A 89 -17.54 5.99 13.98
C ALA A 89 -18.60 6.69 13.12
N LYS A 90 -18.27 7.79 12.46
CA LYS A 90 -19.26 8.52 11.64
C LYS A 90 -19.67 7.76 10.36
N GLU A 91 -18.82 6.85 9.89
CA GLU A 91 -18.97 6.18 8.60
C GLU A 91 -18.65 4.67 8.73
N CYS A 92 -19.45 3.95 9.52
CA CYS A 92 -19.31 2.51 9.72
C CYS A 92 -20.55 1.74 9.24
N ALA A 93 -20.41 0.44 9.02
CA ALA A 93 -21.51 -0.47 8.78
C ALA A 93 -22.02 -1.05 10.09
N VAL A 94 -23.33 -0.96 10.32
CA VAL A 94 -23.99 -1.41 11.55
C VAL A 94 -24.84 -2.62 11.26
N VAL A 95 -24.64 -3.71 12.02
CA VAL A 95 -25.43 -4.94 11.96
C VAL A 95 -26.49 -4.87 13.06
N THR A 96 -27.76 -4.89 12.64
CA THR A 96 -28.92 -4.69 13.52
C THR A 96 -29.76 -5.96 13.72
N HIS A 97 -29.66 -6.93 12.80
CA HIS A 97 -30.42 -8.18 12.80
C HIS A 97 -29.53 -9.36 12.39
N TYR A 98 -29.92 -10.57 12.82
CA TYR A 98 -29.16 -11.80 12.54
C TYR A 98 -29.87 -12.79 11.63
N ARG A 99 -31.08 -12.45 11.11
CA ARG A 99 -31.86 -13.40 10.29
C ARG A 99 -32.70 -12.67 9.22
N LEU A 100 -32.84 -13.35 8.09
CA LEU A 100 -33.79 -13.02 7.04
C LEU A 100 -34.96 -14.01 7.11
N LYS A 101 -36.13 -13.63 6.58
CA LYS A 101 -37.30 -14.48 6.36
C LYS A 101 -37.81 -14.28 4.94
N ALA A 102 -38.64 -15.23 4.47
CA ALA A 102 -39.34 -15.05 3.20
C ALA A 102 -40.24 -13.78 3.25
N ASP A 103 -40.27 -13.06 2.14
CA ASP A 103 -41.12 -11.90 1.99
C ASP A 103 -42.58 -12.35 1.95
N PRO A 104 -43.47 -11.91 2.88
CA PRO A 104 -44.87 -12.28 2.86
C PRO A 104 -45.66 -11.63 1.72
N GLU A 105 -45.10 -10.59 1.08
CA GLU A 105 -45.82 -9.81 0.04
C GLU A 105 -45.21 -10.02 -1.37
N GLY A 106 -44.16 -10.84 -1.50
CA GLY A 106 -43.49 -11.07 -2.79
C GLY A 106 -42.52 -12.22 -2.81
N ASP A 107 -41.85 -12.39 -3.95
CA ASP A 107 -40.76 -13.37 -4.13
C ASP A 107 -39.43 -12.77 -3.63
N GLY A 108 -38.91 -13.28 -2.54
CA GLY A 108 -37.62 -12.83 -2.01
C GLY A 108 -37.47 -13.01 -0.50
N VAL A 109 -36.56 -12.22 0.07
CA VAL A 109 -36.26 -12.22 1.51
C VAL A 109 -36.28 -10.81 2.07
N VAL A 110 -36.80 -10.68 3.29
CA VAL A 110 -36.77 -9.43 4.06
C VAL A 110 -36.11 -9.65 5.41
N VAL A 111 -35.63 -8.59 6.02
CA VAL A 111 -35.10 -8.65 7.38
C VAL A 111 -36.23 -9.09 8.32
N ASP A 112 -35.97 -10.12 9.15
CA ASP A 112 -36.94 -10.58 10.17
C ASP A 112 -36.93 -9.62 11.37
N PRO A 113 -38.00 -8.85 11.63
CA PRO A 113 -38.04 -7.94 12.77
C PRO A 113 -37.91 -8.63 14.13
N ALA A 114 -38.26 -9.92 14.23
CA ALA A 114 -38.11 -10.70 15.45
C ALA A 114 -36.65 -11.10 15.74
N ALA A 115 -35.75 -10.93 14.76
CA ALA A 115 -34.34 -11.26 14.89
C ALA A 115 -33.47 -10.01 15.14
N LYS A 116 -34.05 -8.94 15.66
CA LYS A 116 -33.30 -7.75 16.06
C LYS A 116 -32.30 -8.12 17.18
N LEU A 117 -31.06 -7.64 17.04
CA LEU A 117 -30.05 -7.81 18.08
C LEU A 117 -30.40 -6.98 19.31
N GLU A 118 -30.11 -7.49 20.51
CA GLU A 118 -30.23 -6.72 21.76
C GLU A 118 -29.27 -5.54 21.79
N GLU A 119 -28.06 -5.76 21.31
CA GLU A 119 -27.05 -4.72 21.07
C GLU A 119 -26.63 -4.74 19.61
N GLU A 120 -26.59 -3.58 18.97
CA GLU A 120 -26.11 -3.42 17.60
C GLU A 120 -24.58 -3.69 17.54
N LEU A 121 -24.16 -4.32 16.45
CA LEU A 121 -22.77 -4.64 16.21
C LEU A 121 -22.22 -3.78 15.07
N ILE A 122 -20.94 -3.46 15.14
CA ILE A 122 -20.24 -2.68 14.13
C ILE A 122 -19.30 -3.62 13.37
N ILE A 123 -19.32 -3.57 12.04
CA ILE A 123 -18.25 -4.18 11.25
C ILE A 123 -17.01 -3.31 11.45
N ARG A 124 -15.93 -3.89 11.94
CA ARG A 124 -14.72 -3.16 12.36
C ARG A 124 -14.23 -2.15 11.32
N PRO A 125 -14.15 -0.86 11.65
CA PRO A 125 -13.43 0.15 10.87
C PRO A 125 -11.93 0.14 11.19
N THR A 126 -11.59 -0.36 12.38
CA THR A 126 -10.27 -0.62 12.95
C THR A 126 -10.48 -1.41 14.24
N SER A 127 -9.47 -2.01 14.83
CA SER A 127 -9.65 -3.01 15.90
C SER A 127 -9.13 -2.61 17.27
N GLU A 128 -8.66 -1.37 17.48
CA GLU A 128 -8.08 -0.92 18.75
C GLU A 128 -8.98 -1.24 19.95
N THR A 129 -10.28 -0.96 19.85
CA THR A 129 -11.22 -1.15 20.95
C THR A 129 -11.36 -2.61 21.38
N THR A 130 -11.47 -3.53 20.42
CA THR A 130 -11.55 -4.97 20.67
C THR A 130 -10.22 -5.51 21.21
N ILE A 131 -9.12 -5.08 20.62
CA ILE A 131 -7.77 -5.51 20.99
C ILE A 131 -7.44 -5.07 22.42
N TRP A 132 -7.64 -3.79 22.74
CA TRP A 132 -7.33 -3.27 24.08
C TRP A 132 -8.27 -3.82 25.15
N ASN A 133 -9.55 -4.06 24.83
CA ASN A 133 -10.43 -4.79 25.76
C ASN A 133 -9.97 -6.24 26.00
N THR A 134 -9.28 -6.85 25.04
CA THR A 134 -8.67 -8.19 25.21
C THR A 134 -7.35 -8.12 25.95
N TYR A 135 -6.51 -7.15 25.66
CA TYR A 135 -5.21 -6.96 26.34
C TYR A 135 -5.35 -6.77 27.85
N ARG A 136 -6.47 -6.21 28.32
CA ARG A 136 -6.80 -6.16 29.75
C ARG A 136 -6.78 -7.55 30.43
N LYS A 137 -7.06 -8.62 29.65
CA LYS A 137 -7.06 -10.00 30.13
C LYS A 137 -5.71 -10.69 29.99
N TRP A 138 -4.83 -10.18 29.16
CA TRP A 138 -3.55 -10.80 28.84
C TRP A 138 -2.38 -10.14 29.55
N ILE A 139 -2.51 -8.87 29.94
CA ILE A 139 -1.44 -8.08 30.56
C ILE A 139 -1.77 -7.88 32.03
N HIS A 140 -0.90 -8.39 32.90
CA HIS A 140 -1.04 -8.28 34.36
C HIS A 140 0.26 -7.84 35.03
N SER A 141 1.40 -8.13 34.43
CA SER A 141 2.74 -7.89 34.95
C SER A 141 3.65 -7.33 33.85
N TRP A 142 4.69 -6.62 34.27
CA TRP A 142 5.74 -6.18 33.37
C TRP A 142 6.39 -7.31 32.57
N ARG A 143 6.25 -8.57 33.04
CA ARG A 143 6.76 -9.78 32.34
C ARG A 143 5.93 -10.15 31.11
N ASP A 144 4.71 -9.64 31.02
CA ASP A 144 3.83 -9.84 29.87
C ASP A 144 4.10 -8.83 28.74
N LEU A 145 5.02 -7.87 28.99
CA LEU A 145 5.38 -6.78 28.09
C LEU A 145 6.84 -6.91 27.59
N PRO A 146 7.14 -6.48 26.35
CA PRO A 146 6.19 -5.93 25.39
C PRO A 146 5.30 -7.02 24.77
N LEU A 147 4.03 -6.70 24.56
CA LEU A 147 3.10 -7.53 23.80
C LEU A 147 2.98 -6.93 22.39
N CYS A 148 3.42 -7.68 21.36
CA CYS A 148 3.51 -7.18 19.98
C CYS A 148 2.71 -8.08 19.06
N CYS A 149 1.52 -7.63 18.67
CA CYS A 149 0.60 -8.38 17.81
C CYS A 149 0.34 -7.65 16.49
N ASN A 150 0.09 -8.43 15.45
CA ASN A 150 -0.34 -7.99 14.14
C ASN A 150 -1.49 -8.86 13.66
N GLN A 151 -2.45 -8.29 12.92
CA GLN A 151 -3.41 -9.10 12.18
C GLN A 151 -3.53 -8.64 10.73
N TRP A 152 -3.64 -9.61 9.84
CA TRP A 152 -4.02 -9.44 8.45
C TRP A 152 -5.52 -9.65 8.33
N CYS A 153 -6.23 -8.63 7.88
CA CYS A 153 -7.69 -8.69 7.84
C CYS A 153 -8.29 -7.68 6.86
N ASN A 154 -9.60 -7.68 6.74
CA ASN A 154 -10.37 -6.61 6.13
C ASN A 154 -10.90 -5.65 7.19
N VAL A 155 -11.20 -4.44 6.78
CA VAL A 155 -11.97 -3.45 7.54
C VAL A 155 -12.96 -2.77 6.63
N MET A 156 -13.99 -2.15 7.22
CA MET A 156 -15.01 -1.42 6.48
C MET A 156 -15.16 0.00 7.03
N ARG A 157 -14.94 0.99 6.15
CA ARG A 157 -15.13 2.42 6.40
C ARG A 157 -15.99 2.96 5.28
N TRP A 158 -17.22 3.35 5.55
CA TRP A 158 -18.15 3.78 4.51
C TRP A 158 -17.59 4.95 3.72
N GLU A 159 -17.41 4.79 2.40
CA GLU A 159 -16.76 5.78 1.55
C GLU A 159 -17.70 6.17 0.38
N MET A 160 -17.91 7.46 0.22
CA MET A 160 -18.80 7.97 -0.83
C MET A 160 -18.10 8.20 -2.17
N ARG A 161 -16.79 8.44 -2.16
CA ARG A 161 -15.98 8.73 -3.35
C ARG A 161 -14.94 7.63 -3.57
N THR A 162 -15.40 6.51 -4.12
CA THR A 162 -14.60 5.30 -4.24
C THR A 162 -13.66 5.32 -5.45
N ARG A 163 -12.48 4.72 -5.28
CA ARG A 163 -11.48 4.48 -6.32
C ARG A 163 -10.71 3.21 -5.99
N LEU A 164 -10.66 2.25 -6.92
CA LEU A 164 -10.02 0.94 -6.71
C LEU A 164 -8.64 1.08 -6.08
N PHE A 165 -8.35 0.31 -5.05
CA PHE A 165 -7.17 0.29 -4.18
C PHE A 165 -6.91 1.58 -3.38
N LEU A 166 -7.17 2.76 -3.90
CA LEU A 166 -6.82 4.03 -3.26
C LEU A 166 -7.83 4.47 -2.21
N ARG A 167 -9.11 4.27 -2.49
CA ARG A 167 -10.21 4.74 -1.66
C ARG A 167 -11.41 3.83 -1.83
N THR A 168 -11.57 2.89 -0.93
CA THR A 168 -12.65 1.88 -0.97
C THR A 168 -13.32 1.78 0.39
N SER A 169 -14.59 1.35 0.40
CA SER A 169 -15.33 1.13 1.65
C SER A 169 -14.80 -0.07 2.40
N GLU A 170 -14.58 -1.18 1.69
CA GLU A 170 -13.90 -2.35 2.22
C GLU A 170 -12.49 -2.43 1.62
N PHE A 171 -11.51 -2.77 2.43
CA PHE A 171 -10.14 -3.02 1.97
C PHE A 171 -9.43 -4.04 2.86
N LEU A 172 -8.43 -4.69 2.28
CA LEU A 172 -7.50 -5.53 3.02
C LEU A 172 -6.37 -4.67 3.57
N TRP A 173 -5.92 -5.02 4.75
CA TRP A 173 -4.81 -4.35 5.41
C TRP A 173 -4.11 -5.25 6.41
N GLN A 174 -3.08 -4.74 6.99
CA GLN A 174 -2.55 -5.23 8.26
C GLN A 174 -2.67 -4.11 9.29
N GLU A 175 -2.92 -4.48 10.51
CA GLU A 175 -2.89 -3.60 11.68
C GLU A 175 -2.06 -4.25 12.77
N GLY A 176 -1.00 -3.55 13.17
CA GLY A 176 -0.18 -3.92 14.30
C GLY A 176 -0.60 -3.15 15.55
N HIS A 177 -0.62 -3.82 16.67
CA HIS A 177 -0.98 -3.24 17.96
C HIS A 177 -0.03 -3.75 19.03
N THR A 178 0.68 -2.84 19.68
CA THR A 178 1.67 -3.22 20.69
C THR A 178 1.43 -2.51 22.01
N ALA A 179 1.73 -3.22 23.11
CA ALA A 179 1.69 -2.68 24.46
C ALA A 179 3.07 -2.76 25.09
N HIS A 180 3.46 -1.72 25.82
CA HIS A 180 4.79 -1.54 26.39
C HIS A 180 4.73 -1.07 27.84
N ALA A 181 5.79 -1.34 28.60
CA ALA A 181 5.92 -0.92 29.98
C ALA A 181 6.28 0.56 30.11
N THR A 182 7.03 1.13 29.16
CA THR A 182 7.49 2.51 29.24
C THR A 182 7.13 3.30 27.96
N LYS A 183 7.15 4.62 28.12
CA LYS A 183 6.95 5.57 27.03
C LYS A 183 8.01 5.37 25.95
N GLU A 184 9.26 5.31 26.37
CA GLU A 184 10.43 5.20 25.49
C GLU A 184 10.40 3.95 24.64
N GLU A 185 9.99 2.81 25.22
CA GLU A 185 9.81 1.55 24.48
C GLU A 185 8.72 1.68 23.40
N ALA A 186 7.59 2.31 23.72
CA ALA A 186 6.49 2.50 22.79
C ALA A 186 6.85 3.47 21.65
N GLU A 187 7.49 4.61 21.97
CA GLU A 187 7.96 5.55 20.95
C GLU A 187 8.99 4.91 20.01
N ALA A 188 9.96 4.18 20.57
CA ALA A 188 10.96 3.45 19.78
C ALA A 188 10.30 2.41 18.86
N ARG A 189 9.28 1.69 19.35
CA ARG A 189 8.52 0.73 18.55
C ARG A 189 7.76 1.41 17.41
N ALA A 190 7.08 2.52 17.67
CA ALA A 190 6.36 3.26 16.62
C ALA A 190 7.30 3.72 15.51
N GLN A 191 8.48 4.23 15.87
CA GLN A 191 9.49 4.63 14.89
C GLN A 191 10.09 3.43 14.14
N GLN A 192 10.37 2.33 14.82
CA GLN A 192 10.87 1.09 14.22
C GLN A 192 9.92 0.59 13.11
N MET A 193 8.62 0.58 13.38
CA MET A 193 7.63 0.09 12.41
C MET A 193 7.49 1.04 11.21
N LEU A 194 7.67 2.35 11.42
CA LEU A 194 7.77 3.29 10.29
C LEU A 194 8.98 2.95 9.39
N HIS A 195 10.14 2.65 9.99
CA HIS A 195 11.32 2.27 9.22
C HIS A 195 11.10 0.96 8.45
N VAL A 196 10.46 -0.04 9.06
CA VAL A 196 10.09 -1.28 8.38
C VAL A 196 9.24 -1.00 7.13
N TYR A 197 8.26 -0.10 7.23
CA TYR A 197 7.44 0.30 6.08
C TYR A 197 8.23 1.04 5.01
N ALA A 198 9.09 1.95 5.41
CA ALA A 198 9.90 2.72 4.48
C ALA A 198 10.91 1.83 3.73
N ASP A 199 11.61 0.96 4.44
CA ASP A 199 12.57 0.02 3.86
C ASP A 199 11.87 -0.97 2.92
N PHE A 200 10.69 -1.47 3.29
CA PHE A 200 9.85 -2.27 2.40
C PHE A 200 9.45 -1.51 1.13
N ALA A 201 8.99 -0.25 1.26
CA ALA A 201 8.59 0.57 0.12
C ALA A 201 9.78 0.80 -0.83
N GLU A 202 10.96 1.11 -0.32
CA GLU A 202 12.14 1.41 -1.11
C GLU A 202 12.78 0.15 -1.72
N GLU A 203 12.98 -0.92 -0.94
CA GLU A 203 13.71 -2.13 -1.37
C GLU A 203 12.84 -3.06 -2.22
N ILE A 204 11.57 -3.25 -1.83
CA ILE A 204 10.68 -4.25 -2.45
C ILE A 204 9.75 -3.62 -3.47
N MET A 205 9.08 -2.52 -3.13
CA MET A 205 8.19 -1.81 -4.05
C MET A 205 8.95 -0.89 -5.02
N ALA A 206 10.23 -0.62 -4.77
CA ALA A 206 11.04 0.37 -5.49
C ALA A 206 10.41 1.78 -5.46
N VAL A 207 9.71 2.12 -4.38
CA VAL A 207 9.02 3.41 -4.18
C VAL A 207 9.77 4.23 -3.14
N PRO A 208 10.48 5.30 -3.53
CA PRO A 208 11.11 6.22 -2.59
C PRO A 208 10.05 6.98 -1.80
N VAL A 209 10.29 7.18 -0.51
CA VAL A 209 9.34 7.81 0.42
C VAL A 209 9.99 8.87 1.28
N VAL A 210 9.22 9.90 1.62
CA VAL A 210 9.58 10.86 2.66
C VAL A 210 9.02 10.38 3.99
N ARG A 211 9.89 10.25 5.00
CA ARG A 211 9.56 9.86 6.36
C ARG A 211 9.37 11.10 7.23
N GLY A 212 8.38 11.14 8.07
CA GLY A 212 8.17 12.30 8.95
C GLY A 212 7.06 12.13 9.98
N VAL A 213 6.81 13.21 10.71
CA VAL A 213 5.75 13.30 11.73
C VAL A 213 4.61 14.17 11.20
N LYS A 214 3.38 13.73 11.40
CA LYS A 214 2.17 14.50 11.05
C LYS A 214 2.02 15.74 11.94
N SER A 215 1.41 16.80 11.40
CA SER A 215 0.93 17.92 12.20
C SER A 215 -0.12 17.46 13.23
N ALA A 216 -0.38 18.25 14.23
CA ALA A 216 -1.36 17.92 15.27
C ALA A 216 -2.78 17.71 14.70
N THR A 217 -3.14 18.45 13.65
CA THR A 217 -4.46 18.37 13.00
C THR A 217 -4.63 17.16 12.09
N GLU A 218 -3.53 16.57 11.61
CA GLU A 218 -3.52 15.41 10.71
C GLU A 218 -3.12 14.10 11.44
N ARG A 219 -3.01 14.13 12.77
CA ARG A 219 -2.74 12.94 13.59
C ARG A 219 -3.91 11.98 13.57
N PHE A 220 -3.60 10.70 13.74
CA PHE A 220 -4.60 9.68 14.02
C PHE A 220 -5.35 10.00 15.33
N ALA A 221 -6.67 9.83 15.33
CA ALA A 221 -7.49 10.09 16.51
C ALA A 221 -7.04 9.25 17.72
N GLY A 222 -6.75 9.90 18.83
CA GLY A 222 -6.23 9.26 20.05
C GLY A 222 -4.69 9.08 20.06
N ALA A 223 -3.96 9.48 19.04
CA ALA A 223 -2.49 9.41 19.02
C ALA A 223 -1.85 10.69 19.59
N LEU A 224 -0.77 10.51 20.32
CA LEU A 224 0.12 11.61 20.73
C LEU A 224 1.02 12.03 19.58
N ASP A 225 1.53 11.05 18.79
CA ASP A 225 2.26 11.29 17.56
C ASP A 225 1.87 10.28 16.48
N THR A 226 1.85 10.74 15.24
CA THR A 226 1.63 9.92 14.04
C THR A 226 2.81 10.10 13.10
N TYR A 227 3.54 9.02 12.88
CA TYR A 227 4.60 8.93 11.89
C TYR A 227 4.03 8.46 10.56
N THR A 228 4.60 8.93 9.45
CA THR A 228 4.10 8.64 8.10
C THR A 228 5.23 8.42 7.11
N ILE A 229 4.96 7.62 6.09
CA ILE A 229 5.71 7.59 4.84
C ILE A 229 4.85 8.16 3.73
N GLU A 230 5.38 9.15 3.01
CA GLU A 230 4.70 9.85 1.92
C GLU A 230 5.42 9.58 0.60
N ALA A 231 4.71 8.99 -0.36
CA ALA A 231 5.23 8.75 -1.70
C ALA A 231 4.74 9.82 -2.69
N MET A 232 5.57 10.13 -3.70
CA MET A 232 5.17 11.02 -4.79
C MET A 232 4.71 10.20 -5.99
N MET A 233 3.49 10.45 -6.43
CA MET A 233 2.94 9.85 -7.65
C MET A 233 3.43 10.60 -8.90
N GLN A 234 3.23 10.03 -10.09
CA GLN A 234 3.74 10.60 -11.33
C GLN A 234 3.11 11.96 -11.68
N ASP A 235 1.92 12.26 -11.17
CA ASP A 235 1.26 13.57 -11.32
C ASP A 235 1.68 14.58 -10.25
N GLY A 236 2.70 14.28 -9.46
CA GLY A 236 3.24 15.14 -8.42
C GLY A 236 2.42 15.21 -7.15
N LYS A 237 1.36 14.40 -7.00
CA LYS A 237 0.58 14.34 -5.76
C LYS A 237 1.19 13.37 -4.76
N ALA A 238 0.98 13.67 -3.48
CA ALA A 238 1.35 12.80 -2.39
C ALA A 238 0.35 11.66 -2.20
N LEU A 239 0.88 10.50 -1.85
CA LEU A 239 0.09 9.38 -1.35
C LEU A 239 0.69 8.89 -0.03
N GLN A 240 -0.10 8.99 1.04
CA GLN A 240 0.24 8.40 2.33
C GLN A 240 0.28 6.89 2.17
N SER A 241 1.45 6.30 2.31
CA SER A 241 1.71 4.90 2.00
C SER A 241 1.86 4.00 3.22
N GLY A 242 1.86 4.57 4.41
CA GLY A 242 1.88 3.86 5.69
C GLY A 242 1.97 4.82 6.86
N THR A 243 1.41 4.41 8.01
CA THR A 243 1.45 5.19 9.24
C THR A 243 1.79 4.31 10.44
N SER A 244 2.45 4.92 11.40
CA SER A 244 2.75 4.32 12.69
C SER A 244 2.45 5.33 13.79
N HIS A 245 1.68 4.93 14.80
CA HIS A 245 1.12 5.82 15.80
C HIS A 245 1.70 5.51 17.17
N PHE A 246 2.16 6.53 17.86
CA PHE A 246 2.39 6.49 19.29
C PHE A 246 1.12 6.97 20.00
N LEU A 247 0.41 6.05 20.65
CA LEU A 247 -0.91 6.28 21.24
C LEU A 247 -0.84 6.70 22.72
N GLY A 248 0.36 6.74 23.30
CA GLY A 248 0.52 7.03 24.73
C GLY A 248 -0.18 6.00 25.60
N GLN A 249 -0.89 6.44 26.63
CA GLN A 249 -1.67 5.61 27.54
C GLN A 249 -3.19 5.72 27.32
N ASN A 250 -3.64 6.38 26.25
CA ASN A 250 -5.06 6.69 26.05
C ASN A 250 -5.91 5.41 26.02
N PHE A 251 -5.52 4.42 25.21
CA PHE A 251 -6.21 3.13 25.15
C PHE A 251 -6.03 2.29 26.44
N GLY A 252 -4.84 2.34 27.03
CA GLY A 252 -4.58 1.70 28.33
C GLY A 252 -5.53 2.18 29.41
N LYS A 253 -5.78 3.48 29.50
CA LYS A 253 -6.71 4.10 30.44
C LYS A 253 -8.17 3.80 30.08
N ALA A 254 -8.57 3.97 28.81
CA ALA A 254 -9.94 3.78 28.35
C ALA A 254 -10.44 2.34 28.58
N PHE A 255 -9.57 1.33 28.40
CA PHE A 255 -9.89 -0.08 28.58
C PHE A 255 -9.34 -0.70 29.87
N ASN A 256 -8.77 0.13 30.77
CA ASN A 256 -8.20 -0.28 32.05
C ASN A 256 -7.16 -1.41 31.90
N VAL A 257 -6.21 -1.23 30.98
CA VAL A 257 -5.09 -2.15 30.77
C VAL A 257 -3.95 -1.73 31.68
N GLN A 258 -3.84 -2.38 32.83
CA GLN A 258 -2.85 -2.11 33.86
C GLN A 258 -1.96 -3.33 34.07
N PHE A 259 -0.73 -3.09 34.50
CA PHE A 259 0.22 -4.10 34.89
C PHE A 259 0.96 -3.71 36.17
N VAL A 260 1.45 -4.72 36.89
CA VAL A 260 2.35 -4.49 38.02
C VAL A 260 3.76 -4.31 37.47
N ASN A 261 4.37 -3.15 37.76
CA ASN A 261 5.74 -2.85 37.34
C ASN A 261 6.80 -3.54 38.24
N LYS A 262 8.08 -3.32 37.93
CA LYS A 262 9.21 -3.91 38.72
C LYS A 262 9.27 -3.46 40.17
N GLU A 263 8.69 -2.31 40.45
CA GLU A 263 8.61 -1.72 41.81
C GLU A 263 7.31 -2.07 42.56
N ASN A 264 6.56 -3.07 42.08
CA ASN A 264 5.27 -3.52 42.62
C ASN A 264 4.18 -2.44 42.63
N LYS A 265 4.21 -1.50 41.65
CA LYS A 265 3.18 -0.49 41.47
C LYS A 265 2.35 -0.80 40.25
N MET A 266 1.06 -0.42 40.30
CA MET A 266 0.16 -0.50 39.13
C MET A 266 0.42 0.66 38.20
N GLU A 267 0.57 0.36 36.91
CA GLU A 267 0.75 1.34 35.83
C GLU A 267 -0.10 0.97 34.60
N TYR A 268 -0.51 1.97 33.83
CA TYR A 268 -1.17 1.76 32.55
C TYR A 268 -0.14 1.47 31.46
N ALA A 269 -0.47 0.50 30.60
CA ALA A 269 0.37 0.17 29.46
C ALA A 269 0.42 1.30 28.41
N TRP A 270 1.58 1.45 27.81
CA TRP A 270 1.82 2.35 26.67
C TRP A 270 1.53 1.65 25.36
N ALA A 271 0.93 2.36 24.42
CA ALA A 271 0.35 1.79 23.21
C ALA A 271 0.98 2.30 21.93
N THR A 272 1.11 1.42 20.95
CA THR A 272 1.30 1.80 19.54
C THR A 272 0.31 1.08 18.65
N SER A 273 -0.01 1.70 17.52
CA SER A 273 -0.64 1.00 16.39
C SER A 273 0.01 1.42 15.07
N TRP A 274 0.01 0.55 14.08
CA TRP A 274 0.66 0.81 12.81
C TRP A 274 0.01 -0.02 11.72
N GLY A 275 -0.13 0.55 10.50
CA GLY A 275 -0.88 -0.10 9.44
C GLY A 275 -0.52 0.34 8.03
N VAL A 276 -0.64 -0.62 7.11
CA VAL A 276 -0.66 -0.43 5.66
C VAL A 276 -1.79 -1.26 5.04
N SER A 277 -2.30 -0.81 3.91
CA SER A 277 -3.44 -1.42 3.25
C SER A 277 -3.16 -1.72 1.78
N THR A 278 -4.15 -2.28 1.09
CA THR A 278 -4.17 -2.43 -0.36
C THR A 278 -3.99 -1.11 -1.13
N ARG A 279 -3.97 0.06 -0.43
CA ARG A 279 -3.53 1.33 -1.01
C ARG A 279 -2.10 1.26 -1.56
N LEU A 280 -1.25 0.39 -1.03
CA LEU A 280 0.09 0.13 -1.56
C LEU A 280 0.06 -0.37 -3.01
N MET A 281 -0.99 -1.07 -3.43
CA MET A 281 -1.22 -1.45 -4.84
C MET A 281 -1.40 -0.21 -5.72
N GLY A 282 -2.15 0.77 -5.24
CA GLY A 282 -2.31 2.07 -5.91
C GLY A 282 -0.99 2.84 -6.00
N ALA A 283 -0.22 2.88 -4.92
CA ALA A 283 1.11 3.50 -4.90
C ALA A 283 2.04 2.87 -5.94
N LEU A 284 2.09 1.54 -6.00
CA LEU A 284 2.88 0.77 -6.96
C LEU A 284 2.55 1.13 -8.40
N ILE A 285 1.26 1.11 -8.75
CA ILE A 285 0.76 1.42 -10.09
C ILE A 285 1.10 2.86 -10.47
N MET A 286 0.81 3.81 -9.60
CA MET A 286 0.94 5.25 -9.88
C MET A 286 2.40 5.73 -9.85
N THR A 287 3.30 4.98 -9.26
CA THR A 287 4.73 5.30 -9.25
C THR A 287 5.44 4.82 -10.51
N HIS A 288 5.14 3.63 -11.00
CA HIS A 288 5.97 2.94 -12.00
C HIS A 288 5.32 2.74 -13.36
N SER A 289 3.97 2.58 -13.42
CA SER A 289 3.28 2.18 -14.65
C SER A 289 3.26 3.28 -15.71
N ASP A 290 3.11 2.87 -16.97
CA ASP A 290 3.19 3.78 -18.13
C ASP A 290 1.94 3.67 -19.03
N ASP A 291 2.00 4.29 -20.21
CA ASP A 291 0.89 4.28 -21.16
C ASP A 291 0.72 2.93 -21.90
N ASN A 292 1.62 1.97 -21.68
CA ASN A 292 1.54 0.62 -22.22
C ASN A 292 1.04 -0.42 -21.20
N GLY A 293 0.94 -0.04 -19.93
CA GLY A 293 0.47 -0.93 -18.89
C GLY A 293 1.23 -0.81 -17.56
N LEU A 294 1.15 -1.87 -16.76
CA LEU A 294 1.91 -1.98 -15.52
C LEU A 294 3.41 -2.04 -15.79
N VAL A 295 4.17 -1.48 -14.87
CA VAL A 295 5.61 -1.73 -14.71
C VAL A 295 5.79 -2.21 -13.27
N LEU A 296 6.04 -3.50 -13.11
CA LEU A 296 6.15 -4.10 -11.78
C LEU A 296 7.62 -4.27 -11.38
N PRO A 297 7.97 -3.90 -10.12
CA PRO A 297 9.26 -4.27 -9.60
C PRO A 297 9.39 -5.79 -9.55
N PRO A 298 10.50 -6.36 -10.04
CA PRO A 298 10.72 -7.80 -10.05
C PRO A 298 10.47 -8.48 -8.71
N HIS A 299 10.79 -7.83 -7.59
CA HIS A 299 10.55 -8.40 -6.25
C HIS A 299 9.06 -8.67 -5.96
N LEU A 300 8.14 -7.89 -6.52
CA LEU A 300 6.69 -8.05 -6.33
C LEU A 300 5.96 -8.71 -7.51
N ALA A 301 6.56 -8.78 -8.69
CA ALA A 301 5.90 -9.33 -9.86
C ALA A 301 5.49 -10.81 -9.66
N PRO A 302 4.21 -11.18 -9.82
CA PRO A 302 3.78 -12.58 -9.72
C PRO A 302 4.46 -13.49 -10.74
N ILE A 303 4.75 -12.93 -11.90
CA ILE A 303 5.54 -13.54 -12.97
C ILE A 303 6.71 -12.60 -13.23
N GLN A 304 7.93 -13.03 -12.91
CA GLN A 304 9.14 -12.26 -13.19
C GLN A 304 9.62 -12.45 -14.61
N VAL A 305 9.45 -13.66 -15.13
CA VAL A 305 9.88 -14.06 -16.48
C VAL A 305 8.75 -14.82 -17.15
N VAL A 306 8.37 -14.41 -18.35
CA VAL A 306 7.51 -15.19 -19.22
C VAL A 306 8.32 -15.70 -20.40
N ILE A 307 8.19 -16.98 -20.75
CA ILE A 307 8.82 -17.62 -21.89
C ILE A 307 7.73 -17.96 -22.89
N VAL A 308 7.85 -17.47 -24.13
CA VAL A 308 6.88 -17.69 -25.19
C VAL A 308 7.58 -18.28 -26.42
N PRO A 309 7.27 -19.52 -26.80
CA PRO A 309 7.74 -20.10 -28.05
C PRO A 309 6.93 -19.57 -29.25
N ILE A 310 7.58 -19.40 -30.38
CA ILE A 310 6.92 -19.14 -31.70
C ILE A 310 7.14 -20.34 -32.59
N TYR A 311 6.10 -21.13 -32.78
CA TYR A 311 6.17 -22.43 -33.45
C TYR A 311 5.09 -22.61 -34.51
N LYS A 312 5.35 -23.54 -35.41
CA LYS A 312 4.42 -24.01 -36.48
C LYS A 312 4.19 -25.51 -36.30
N GLY A 313 3.07 -25.86 -35.66
CA GLY A 313 2.67 -27.24 -35.42
C GLY A 313 3.34 -27.97 -34.26
N ASP A 314 2.84 -29.18 -33.97
CA ASP A 314 3.16 -29.91 -32.74
C ASP A 314 4.60 -30.44 -32.69
N ASP A 315 5.17 -30.80 -33.82
CA ASP A 315 6.55 -31.33 -33.91
C ASP A 315 7.58 -30.26 -33.52
N GLU A 316 7.36 -29.01 -33.92
CA GLU A 316 8.21 -27.89 -33.56
C GLU A 316 8.00 -27.52 -32.09
N LEU A 317 6.74 -27.53 -31.63
CA LEU A 317 6.40 -27.31 -30.22
C LEU A 317 7.08 -28.33 -29.31
N ALA A 318 7.16 -29.59 -29.69
CA ALA A 318 7.84 -30.62 -28.89
C ALA A 318 9.31 -30.28 -28.66
N LYS A 319 10.03 -29.78 -29.66
CA LYS A 319 11.43 -29.34 -29.56
C LYS A 319 11.57 -28.13 -28.61
N PHE A 320 10.63 -27.16 -28.69
CA PHE A 320 10.62 -26.02 -27.75
C PHE A 320 10.31 -26.45 -26.33
N ASN A 321 9.38 -27.40 -26.15
CA ASN A 321 9.02 -27.90 -24.81
C ASN A 321 10.22 -28.55 -24.12
N GLU A 322 11.04 -29.32 -24.85
CA GLU A 322 12.28 -29.88 -24.31
C GLU A 322 13.23 -28.75 -23.89
N LYS A 323 13.57 -27.82 -24.78
CA LYS A 323 14.58 -26.79 -24.54
C LYS A 323 14.12 -25.70 -23.56
N LEU A 324 12.97 -25.07 -23.84
CA LEU A 324 12.43 -23.96 -23.03
C LEU A 324 11.76 -24.43 -21.74
N GLY A 325 11.17 -25.64 -21.75
CA GLY A 325 10.68 -26.27 -20.54
C GLY A 325 11.76 -26.53 -19.52
N GLU A 326 12.95 -27.00 -19.98
CA GLU A 326 14.11 -27.17 -19.09
C GLU A 326 14.68 -25.80 -18.62
N LEU A 327 14.73 -24.80 -19.49
CA LEU A 327 15.08 -23.43 -19.07
C LEU A 327 14.15 -22.92 -17.97
N ALA A 328 12.83 -23.08 -18.13
CA ALA A 328 11.87 -22.67 -17.13
C ALA A 328 12.09 -23.38 -15.78
N LYS A 329 12.42 -24.67 -15.80
CA LYS A 329 12.75 -25.43 -14.58
C LYS A 329 14.04 -24.91 -13.91
N ARG A 330 15.09 -24.63 -14.70
CA ARG A 330 16.36 -24.10 -14.15
C ARG A 330 16.15 -22.73 -13.51
N LEU A 331 15.45 -21.83 -14.18
CA LEU A 331 15.11 -20.50 -13.61
C LEU A 331 14.29 -20.62 -12.32
N ARG A 332 13.30 -21.53 -12.26
CA ARG A 332 12.53 -21.78 -11.02
C ARG A 332 13.40 -22.31 -9.88
N LYS A 333 14.37 -23.17 -10.17
CA LYS A 333 15.34 -23.64 -9.16
C LYS A 333 16.21 -22.52 -8.60
N MET A 334 16.40 -21.43 -9.36
CA MET A 334 17.08 -20.21 -8.89
C MET A 334 16.15 -19.28 -8.10
N GLY A 335 14.91 -19.69 -7.82
CA GLY A 335 13.93 -18.88 -7.10
C GLY A 335 13.16 -17.87 -7.97
N ILE A 336 13.34 -17.90 -9.30
CA ILE A 336 12.66 -16.98 -10.23
C ILE A 336 11.25 -17.50 -10.53
N ARG A 337 10.25 -16.61 -10.46
CA ARG A 337 8.85 -16.91 -10.78
C ARG A 337 8.65 -16.86 -12.29
N VAL A 338 8.59 -18.04 -12.91
CA VAL A 338 8.58 -18.20 -14.37
C VAL A 338 7.27 -18.79 -14.85
N LYS A 339 6.68 -18.18 -15.87
CA LYS A 339 5.60 -18.75 -16.68
C LYS A 339 6.14 -19.18 -18.04
N TYR A 340 6.01 -20.45 -18.38
CA TYR A 340 6.20 -20.95 -19.73
C TYR A 340 4.83 -21.02 -20.42
N ASP A 341 4.60 -20.14 -21.39
CA ASP A 341 3.32 -20.02 -22.10
C ASP A 341 3.42 -20.60 -23.52
N ASN A 342 3.27 -21.90 -23.60
CA ASN A 342 3.25 -22.68 -24.84
C ASN A 342 1.84 -23.00 -25.34
N ALA A 343 0.77 -22.46 -24.70
CA ALA A 343 -0.61 -22.71 -25.11
C ALA A 343 -0.90 -22.12 -26.51
N ASP A 344 -1.71 -22.79 -27.28
CA ASP A 344 -2.11 -22.39 -28.64
C ASP A 344 -3.38 -21.53 -28.71
N ASN A 345 -4.02 -21.29 -27.55
CA ASN A 345 -5.27 -20.55 -27.41
C ASN A 345 -5.19 -19.05 -27.77
N LYS A 346 -3.98 -18.49 -27.85
CA LYS A 346 -3.72 -17.11 -28.23
C LYS A 346 -2.48 -16.99 -29.12
N ARG A 347 -2.55 -16.08 -30.12
CA ARG A 347 -1.40 -15.79 -30.99
C ARG A 347 -0.27 -15.10 -30.21
N PRO A 348 1.00 -15.29 -30.59
CA PRO A 348 2.15 -14.68 -29.90
C PRO A 348 2.02 -13.17 -29.67
N GLY A 349 1.59 -12.43 -30.69
CA GLY A 349 1.40 -10.97 -30.56
C GLY A 349 0.36 -10.55 -29.52
N PHE A 350 -0.67 -11.38 -29.29
CA PHE A 350 -1.62 -11.14 -28.19
C PHE A 350 -0.97 -11.40 -26.84
N LYS A 351 -0.24 -12.52 -26.70
CA LYS A 351 0.50 -12.86 -25.48
C LYS A 351 1.50 -11.75 -25.11
N PHE A 352 2.23 -11.22 -26.09
CA PHE A 352 3.17 -10.12 -25.86
C PHE A 352 2.49 -8.87 -25.32
N ALA A 353 1.35 -8.49 -25.90
CA ALA A 353 0.57 -7.34 -25.45
C ALA A 353 -0.02 -7.56 -24.03
N ASP A 354 -0.52 -8.76 -23.74
CA ASP A 354 -1.09 -9.12 -22.43
C ASP A 354 -0.03 -9.08 -21.33
N TYR A 355 1.15 -9.67 -21.54
CA TYR A 355 2.24 -9.65 -20.55
C TYR A 355 2.89 -8.27 -20.41
N GLU A 356 2.92 -7.46 -21.47
CA GLU A 356 3.36 -6.08 -21.41
C GLU A 356 2.39 -5.24 -20.57
N LEU A 357 1.07 -5.40 -20.80
CA LEU A 357 0.03 -4.76 -20.00
C LEU A 357 0.07 -5.16 -18.54
N LYS A 358 0.33 -6.42 -18.24
CA LYS A 358 0.49 -6.97 -16.87
C LYS A 358 1.82 -6.65 -16.21
N GLY A 359 2.72 -5.97 -16.91
CA GLY A 359 3.98 -5.50 -16.35
C GLY A 359 4.98 -6.60 -16.01
N VAL A 360 4.94 -7.73 -16.72
CA VAL A 360 5.92 -8.80 -16.52
C VAL A 360 7.33 -8.28 -16.83
N PRO A 361 8.28 -8.30 -15.88
CA PRO A 361 9.57 -7.64 -16.01
C PRO A 361 10.40 -8.10 -17.21
N VAL A 362 10.45 -9.41 -17.48
CA VAL A 362 11.25 -10.00 -18.55
C VAL A 362 10.40 -10.94 -19.39
N ARG A 363 10.48 -10.77 -20.71
CA ARG A 363 9.90 -11.72 -21.68
C ARG A 363 11.01 -12.33 -22.51
N LEU A 364 11.06 -13.67 -22.53
CA LEU A 364 11.93 -14.46 -23.37
C LEU A 364 11.13 -15.05 -24.53
N VAL A 365 11.63 -14.89 -25.74
CA VAL A 365 10.99 -15.42 -26.96
C VAL A 365 11.99 -16.23 -27.77
N MET A 366 11.60 -17.40 -28.24
CA MET A 366 12.39 -18.23 -29.14
C MET A 366 11.54 -18.68 -30.31
N GLY A 367 12.00 -18.39 -31.51
CA GLY A 367 11.42 -18.90 -32.77
C GLY A 367 12.35 -19.92 -33.46
N GLY A 368 11.93 -20.44 -34.61
CA GLY A 368 12.70 -21.45 -35.33
C GLY A 368 14.13 -21.03 -35.65
N ARG A 369 14.35 -19.78 -36.07
CA ARG A 369 15.69 -19.22 -36.32
C ARG A 369 16.56 -19.15 -35.07
N ASP A 370 15.95 -18.77 -33.95
CA ASP A 370 16.66 -18.71 -32.67
C ASP A 370 17.08 -20.10 -32.21
N LEU A 371 16.21 -21.09 -32.43
CA LEU A 371 16.50 -22.48 -32.10
C LEU A 371 17.70 -23.01 -32.91
N GLU A 372 17.78 -22.66 -34.20
CA GLU A 372 18.89 -23.04 -35.09
C GLU A 372 20.20 -22.33 -34.71
N ASN A 373 20.12 -21.04 -34.33
CA ASN A 373 21.29 -20.22 -34.04
C ASN A 373 21.75 -20.30 -32.55
N GLY A 374 21.02 -21.02 -31.70
CA GLY A 374 21.30 -21.09 -30.28
C GLY A 374 21.12 -19.73 -29.57
N THR A 375 20.15 -18.94 -30.02
CA THR A 375 19.84 -17.60 -29.47
C THR A 375 18.46 -17.53 -28.84
N ILE A 376 18.19 -16.44 -28.14
CA ILE A 376 16.88 -16.11 -27.56
C ILE A 376 16.66 -14.60 -27.54
N GLU A 377 15.48 -14.11 -27.90
CA GLU A 377 15.10 -12.71 -27.71
C GLU A 377 14.78 -12.45 -26.25
N VAL A 378 15.37 -11.40 -25.68
CA VAL A 378 15.09 -10.89 -24.34
C VAL A 378 14.45 -9.52 -24.47
N MET A 379 13.31 -9.30 -23.84
CA MET A 379 12.65 -8.01 -23.74
C MET A 379 12.50 -7.61 -22.29
N ARG A 380 12.99 -6.42 -21.93
CA ARG A 380 12.81 -5.82 -20.61
C ARG A 380 11.67 -4.82 -20.62
N ARG A 381 10.77 -4.94 -19.64
CA ARG A 381 9.53 -4.13 -19.58
C ARG A 381 9.78 -2.67 -19.22
N ASP A 382 10.72 -2.38 -18.34
CA ASP A 382 10.96 -1.04 -17.78
C ASP A 382 11.48 0.00 -18.78
N LYS A 383 12.09 -0.47 -19.88
CA LYS A 383 12.62 0.36 -20.99
C LYS A 383 11.98 0.05 -22.33
N LEU A 384 11.21 -1.06 -22.44
CA LEU A 384 10.67 -1.59 -23.69
C LEU A 384 11.76 -1.92 -24.74
N GLU A 385 12.94 -2.29 -24.24
CA GLU A 385 14.08 -2.64 -25.07
C GLU A 385 14.13 -4.14 -25.31
N LYS A 386 14.56 -4.51 -26.53
CA LYS A 386 14.75 -5.88 -26.96
C LYS A 386 16.18 -6.10 -27.40
N GLU A 387 16.69 -7.29 -27.10
CA GLU A 387 18.00 -7.73 -27.58
C GLU A 387 17.98 -9.24 -27.84
N THR A 388 18.91 -9.70 -28.68
CA THR A 388 19.14 -11.12 -28.91
C THR A 388 20.37 -11.56 -28.14
N ARG A 389 20.25 -12.64 -27.36
CA ARG A 389 21.32 -13.20 -26.54
C ARG A 389 21.60 -14.65 -26.91
N SER A 390 22.80 -15.12 -26.56
CA SER A 390 23.09 -16.55 -26.57
C SER A 390 22.14 -17.25 -25.59
N PHE A 391 21.65 -18.41 -25.98
CA PHE A 391 20.87 -19.26 -25.08
C PHE A 391 21.72 -19.82 -23.93
N ASP A 392 23.00 -20.07 -24.19
CA ASP A 392 23.94 -20.53 -23.17
C ASP A 392 24.24 -19.41 -22.19
N GLY A 393 24.05 -19.68 -20.88
CA GLY A 393 24.25 -18.72 -19.80
C GLY A 393 23.11 -17.70 -19.63
N ILE A 394 21.95 -17.92 -20.29
CA ILE A 394 20.81 -16.99 -20.23
C ILE A 394 20.23 -16.86 -18.81
N GLU A 395 20.35 -17.90 -17.98
CA GLU A 395 19.82 -17.90 -16.61
C GLU A 395 20.51 -16.86 -15.74
N ASP A 396 21.83 -16.81 -15.78
CA ASP A 396 22.61 -15.85 -14.99
C ASP A 396 22.37 -14.42 -15.49
N TYR A 397 22.27 -14.27 -16.82
CA TYR A 397 21.92 -12.99 -17.41
C TYR A 397 20.52 -12.51 -16.94
N VAL A 398 19.50 -13.38 -16.98
CA VAL A 398 18.14 -13.04 -16.53
C VAL A 398 18.11 -12.68 -15.06
N LYS A 399 18.84 -13.40 -14.22
CA LYS A 399 18.94 -13.09 -12.79
C LYS A 399 19.50 -11.68 -12.57
N GLN A 400 20.60 -11.34 -13.24
CA GLN A 400 21.19 -10.00 -13.15
C GLN A 400 20.27 -8.94 -13.73
N LEU A 401 19.59 -9.22 -14.84
CA LEU A 401 18.64 -8.30 -15.48
C LEU A 401 17.46 -7.96 -14.56
N LEU A 402 16.95 -8.91 -13.78
CA LEU A 402 15.88 -8.64 -12.82
C LEU A 402 16.33 -7.65 -11.74
N GLU A 403 17.55 -7.78 -11.22
CA GLU A 403 18.10 -6.82 -10.26
C GLU A 403 18.33 -5.44 -10.91
N ASP A 404 18.83 -5.40 -12.14
CA ASP A 404 18.99 -4.14 -12.89
C ASP A 404 17.65 -3.43 -13.14
N ILE A 405 16.57 -4.19 -13.41
CA ILE A 405 15.22 -3.64 -13.57
C ILE A 405 14.73 -3.07 -12.24
N GLN A 406 14.89 -3.82 -11.14
CA GLN A 406 14.49 -3.35 -9.79
C GLN A 406 15.17 -2.01 -9.47
N GLN A 407 16.48 -1.93 -9.65
CA GLN A 407 17.24 -0.71 -9.40
C GLN A 407 16.85 0.44 -10.35
N ASN A 408 16.71 0.17 -11.65
CA ASN A 408 16.35 1.19 -12.64
C ASN A 408 15.00 1.86 -12.36
N ILE A 409 13.98 1.09 -11.96
CA ILE A 409 12.67 1.68 -11.65
C ILE A 409 12.70 2.48 -10.34
N PHE A 410 13.49 2.05 -9.34
CA PHE A 410 13.74 2.81 -8.12
C PHE A 410 14.43 4.14 -8.44
N ASP A 411 15.52 4.12 -9.22
CA ASP A 411 16.26 5.32 -9.57
C ASP A 411 15.41 6.32 -10.35
N LYS A 412 14.57 5.86 -11.26
CA LYS A 412 13.61 6.71 -11.97
C LYS A 412 12.62 7.40 -11.02
N ALA A 413 12.09 6.66 -10.06
CA ALA A 413 11.14 7.20 -9.09
C ALA A 413 11.83 8.17 -8.12
N LYS A 414 13.04 7.84 -7.67
CA LYS A 414 13.88 8.69 -6.80
C LYS A 414 14.25 10.01 -7.48
N LYS A 415 14.71 9.94 -8.72
CA LYS A 415 15.00 11.14 -9.52
C LYS A 415 13.77 12.03 -9.66
N ARG A 416 12.59 11.46 -9.92
CA ARG A 416 11.34 12.23 -9.99
C ARG A 416 11.03 12.91 -8.66
N LEU A 417 11.18 12.23 -7.54
CA LEU A 417 10.97 12.80 -6.21
C LEU A 417 11.93 13.99 -5.97
N GLU A 418 13.21 13.81 -6.26
CA GLU A 418 14.25 14.85 -6.09
C GLU A 418 13.99 16.07 -6.98
N GLU A 419 13.72 15.86 -8.28
CA GLU A 419 13.48 16.95 -9.25
C GLU A 419 12.18 17.70 -9.01
N ASN A 420 11.21 17.12 -8.28
CA ASN A 420 9.91 17.72 -7.99
C ASN A 420 9.72 18.02 -6.49
N THR A 421 10.80 18.09 -5.73
CA THR A 421 10.80 18.59 -4.35
C THR A 421 11.49 19.96 -4.34
N PHE A 422 10.75 20.99 -3.90
CA PHE A 422 11.17 22.38 -4.00
C PHE A 422 11.17 23.03 -2.61
N GLU A 423 12.17 23.86 -2.32
CA GLU A 423 12.08 24.80 -1.21
C GLU A 423 11.25 26.02 -1.63
N CYS A 424 10.34 26.46 -0.76
CA CYS A 424 9.51 27.62 -1.03
C CYS A 424 9.17 28.37 0.27
N ASN A 425 9.51 29.67 0.30
CA ASN A 425 9.25 30.56 1.42
C ASN A 425 8.34 31.74 1.07
N ASN A 426 7.81 31.77 -0.16
CA ASN A 426 6.89 32.80 -0.65
C ASN A 426 5.52 32.19 -0.94
N TYR A 427 4.49 32.70 -0.27
CA TYR A 427 3.14 32.11 -0.36
C TYR A 427 2.48 32.30 -1.73
N ASP A 428 2.69 33.42 -2.40
CA ASP A 428 2.09 33.66 -3.72
C ASP A 428 2.76 32.81 -4.79
N GLU A 429 4.07 32.62 -4.73
CA GLU A 429 4.80 31.68 -5.57
C GLU A 429 4.31 30.24 -5.31
N PHE A 430 4.19 29.84 -4.06
CA PHE A 430 3.68 28.53 -3.66
C PHE A 430 2.30 28.25 -4.25
N LYS A 431 1.33 29.18 -4.11
CA LYS A 431 -0.02 29.02 -4.65
C LYS A 431 -0.08 28.83 -6.16
N GLN A 432 0.87 29.38 -6.89
CA GLN A 432 0.98 29.19 -8.33
C GLN A 432 1.59 27.86 -8.69
N ARG A 433 2.71 27.50 -8.06
CA ARG A 433 3.49 26.31 -8.38
C ARG A 433 2.81 25.00 -7.97
N ILE A 434 2.12 24.99 -6.83
CA ILE A 434 1.45 23.78 -6.30
C ILE A 434 0.35 23.25 -7.24
N LYS A 435 -0.16 24.08 -8.15
CA LYS A 435 -1.13 23.65 -9.17
C LYS A 435 -0.58 22.60 -10.12
N ASN A 436 0.73 22.62 -10.34
CA ASN A 436 1.45 21.67 -11.19
C ASN A 436 1.90 20.38 -10.45
N GLY A 437 1.55 20.25 -9.15
CA GLY A 437 2.04 19.18 -8.31
C GLY A 437 3.44 19.44 -7.76
N GLY A 438 3.99 18.45 -7.07
CA GLY A 438 5.29 18.50 -6.41
C GLY A 438 5.19 18.58 -4.89
N PHE A 439 6.31 18.33 -4.24
CA PHE A 439 6.48 18.49 -2.79
C PHE A 439 7.17 19.83 -2.53
N PHE A 440 6.64 20.59 -1.58
CA PHE A 440 7.17 21.88 -1.20
C PHE A 440 7.64 21.85 0.24
N LEU A 441 8.94 22.04 0.44
CA LEU A 441 9.54 22.23 1.76
C LEU A 441 9.39 23.69 2.16
N CYS A 442 8.48 23.96 3.09
CA CYS A 442 8.07 25.29 3.48
C CYS A 442 8.28 25.53 4.98
N PRO A 443 8.70 26.73 5.40
CA PRO A 443 8.66 27.13 6.80
C PRO A 443 7.22 27.26 7.29
N TRP A 444 6.94 26.77 8.51
CA TRP A 444 5.62 26.73 9.12
C TRP A 444 5.68 27.16 10.60
N ASP A 445 4.74 27.99 11.02
CA ASP A 445 4.67 28.51 12.40
C ASP A 445 4.08 27.53 13.42
N GLY A 446 3.65 26.33 12.99
CA GLY A 446 3.11 25.28 13.85
C GLY A 446 1.63 25.45 14.19
N THR A 447 0.93 26.44 13.62
CA THR A 447 -0.46 26.72 13.99
C THR A 447 -1.47 26.04 13.05
N ALA A 448 -2.60 25.59 13.63
CA ALA A 448 -3.71 25.01 12.86
C ALA A 448 -4.35 26.07 11.90
N GLU A 449 -4.27 27.35 12.23
CA GLU A 449 -4.81 28.44 11.40
C GLU A 449 -4.11 28.56 10.07
N THR A 450 -2.77 28.56 10.07
CA THR A 450 -1.98 28.63 8.83
C THR A 450 -2.11 27.35 8.01
N GLU A 451 -2.17 26.20 8.65
CA GLU A 451 -2.44 24.92 8.00
C GLU A 451 -3.81 24.90 7.31
N ALA A 452 -4.87 25.32 8.00
CA ALA A 452 -6.21 25.43 7.45
C ALA A 452 -6.27 26.41 6.26
N LYS A 453 -5.54 27.53 6.34
CA LYS A 453 -5.48 28.51 5.25
C LYS A 453 -4.79 27.94 4.01
N ILE A 454 -3.68 27.22 4.16
CA ILE A 454 -3.00 26.52 3.04
C ILE A 454 -3.99 25.59 2.34
N LYS A 455 -4.72 24.77 3.11
CA LYS A 455 -5.70 23.82 2.59
C LYS A 455 -6.85 24.50 1.86
N ALA A 456 -7.40 25.57 2.43
CA ALA A 456 -8.51 26.34 1.83
C ALA A 456 -8.12 26.99 0.51
N ASP A 457 -6.93 27.61 0.46
CA ASP A 457 -6.49 28.38 -0.71
C ASP A 457 -5.97 27.49 -1.86
N THR A 458 -5.46 26.27 -1.56
CA THR A 458 -4.68 25.49 -2.54
C THR A 458 -5.11 24.04 -2.70
N GLN A 459 -5.94 23.53 -1.81
CA GLN A 459 -6.26 22.11 -1.68
C GLN A 459 -5.02 21.21 -1.36
N ALA A 460 -3.89 21.83 -1.05
CA ALA A 460 -2.72 21.12 -0.53
C ALA A 460 -2.79 21.04 0.99
N THR A 461 -2.15 20.02 1.55
CA THR A 461 -2.08 19.79 3.00
C THR A 461 -0.63 19.65 3.44
N ILE A 462 -0.36 19.94 4.71
CA ILE A 462 0.91 19.58 5.33
C ILE A 462 0.97 18.06 5.40
N ARG A 463 1.97 17.47 4.75
CA ARG A 463 2.14 16.02 4.72
C ARG A 463 2.86 15.52 5.95
N CYS A 464 3.96 16.16 6.30
CA CYS A 464 4.73 15.85 7.51
C CYS A 464 5.78 16.93 7.79
N VAL A 465 6.29 16.89 9.02
CA VAL A 465 7.60 17.43 9.39
C VAL A 465 8.62 16.36 8.99
N PRO A 466 9.43 16.55 7.95
CA PRO A 466 10.28 15.49 7.41
C PRO A 466 11.48 15.22 8.31
N PHE A 467 11.87 13.94 8.41
CA PHE A 467 13.12 13.55 9.04
C PHE A 467 14.33 13.85 8.15
N GLY A 468 15.49 14.03 8.78
CA GLY A 468 16.75 14.28 8.05
C GLY A 468 16.91 15.67 7.47
N ILE A 469 15.95 16.58 7.70
CA ILE A 469 16.04 17.99 7.34
C ILE A 469 16.49 18.80 8.56
N ASP A 470 17.42 19.74 8.34
CA ASP A 470 17.85 20.67 9.39
C ASP A 470 16.69 21.59 9.79
N GLN A 471 16.25 21.46 11.04
CA GLN A 471 15.16 22.23 11.66
C GLN A 471 15.68 23.36 12.56
N SER A 472 16.99 23.58 12.67
CA SER A 472 17.58 24.54 13.59
C SER A 472 17.26 26.01 13.25
N ASN A 473 17.08 26.29 11.96
CA ASN A 473 16.71 27.62 11.47
C ASN A 473 15.62 27.50 10.39
N PRO A 474 14.36 27.27 10.77
CA PRO A 474 13.28 27.05 9.81
C PRO A 474 12.88 28.30 9.03
N GLY A 475 13.24 29.50 9.49
CA GLY A 475 12.95 30.78 8.83
C GLY A 475 11.63 31.40 9.28
N THR A 476 10.93 32.02 8.34
CA THR A 476 9.66 32.74 8.57
C THR A 476 8.53 32.00 7.84
N ASP A 477 7.43 31.78 8.56
CA ASP A 477 6.23 31.17 7.96
C ASP A 477 5.72 31.98 6.78
N MET A 478 5.51 31.29 5.65
CA MET A 478 5.15 31.96 4.39
C MET A 478 3.71 32.53 4.37
N VAL A 479 2.83 32.09 5.29
CA VAL A 479 1.43 32.49 5.40
C VAL A 479 1.25 33.62 6.38
N SER A 480 1.77 33.44 7.61
CA SER A 480 1.56 34.40 8.72
C SER A 480 2.64 35.49 8.82
N GLY A 481 3.82 35.25 8.20
CA GLY A 481 4.98 36.15 8.38
C GLY A 481 5.61 36.07 9.77
N LYS A 482 5.18 35.14 10.64
CA LYS A 482 5.74 34.91 11.96
C LYS A 482 6.98 34.00 11.89
N PRO A 483 7.82 33.95 12.93
CA PRO A 483 8.89 32.97 13.01
C PRO A 483 8.32 31.54 12.86
N ALA A 484 8.92 30.74 12.01
CA ALA A 484 8.53 29.34 11.83
C ALA A 484 9.06 28.49 12.99
N THR A 485 8.30 27.45 13.37
CA THR A 485 8.73 26.44 14.36
C THR A 485 9.46 25.29 13.72
N CYS A 486 9.12 24.98 12.45
CA CYS A 486 9.77 23.92 11.67
C CYS A 486 9.56 24.14 10.17
N LYS A 487 10.28 23.36 9.36
CA LYS A 487 9.99 23.17 7.93
C LYS A 487 9.13 21.93 7.73
N VAL A 488 8.14 22.03 6.87
CA VAL A 488 7.17 20.95 6.55
C VAL A 488 7.11 20.68 5.06
N ILE A 489 6.78 19.45 4.71
CA ILE A 489 6.40 19.09 3.33
C ILE A 489 4.92 19.39 3.14
N VAL A 490 4.63 20.21 2.13
CA VAL A 490 3.27 20.53 1.69
C VAL A 490 3.06 20.00 0.28
N ALA A 491 1.95 19.32 0.04
CA ALA A 491 1.60 18.76 -1.25
C ALA A 491 0.09 18.59 -1.40
N ARG A 492 -0.40 18.56 -2.64
CA ARG A 492 -1.71 17.98 -2.94
C ARG A 492 -1.64 16.47 -2.77
N SER A 493 -2.73 15.83 -2.37
CA SER A 493 -2.74 14.39 -2.08
C SER A 493 -3.98 13.68 -2.65
N TYR A 494 -3.89 12.37 -2.72
CA TYR A 494 -4.99 11.46 -3.03
C TYR A 494 -5.86 11.18 -1.81
#